data_d74f861928dbab7d73b416d4b3b7ac8a
#
_entry.id   d74f861928dbab7d73b416d4b3b7ac8a
#
_cell.length_a   1.000
_cell.length_b   1.000
_cell.length_c   1.000
_cell.angle_alpha   90.00
_cell.angle_beta   90.00
_cell.angle_gamma   90.00
#
_symmetry.space_group_name_H-M   'P 1'
#
loop_
_entity.id
_entity.type
_entity.pdbx_description
1 polymer ?
#
loop_
_entity_poly.entity_id
_entity_poly.type
_entity_poly.pdbx_seq_one_letter_code
_entity_poly.pdbx_strand_id
1 'polypeptide(L)'
;MAQDFCEYCNAPLPDDEKLVTVYRHRRGRHFIFEHVPARVCKSCGERYFSAKAVNEMEREIKLPETPANLISVPLIELQPAG
;
A
#
# COMPACT_ATOMS: atom_id res chain seq x y z
N MET A 1 7.18 -18.47 -17.66
CA MET A 1 6.53 -17.17 -17.49
C MET A 1 7.60 -16.08 -17.57
N ALA A 2 7.23 -14.94 -18.11
CA ALA A 2 8.18 -13.85 -18.23
C ALA A 2 8.58 -13.30 -16.86
N GLN A 3 9.86 -13.00 -16.72
CA GLN A 3 10.39 -12.36 -15.53
C GLN A 3 10.00 -10.89 -15.53
N ASP A 4 9.40 -10.42 -14.44
CA ASP A 4 9.09 -9.01 -14.27
C ASP A 4 10.27 -8.27 -13.64
N PHE A 5 10.41 -7.02 -14.01
CA PHE A 5 11.49 -6.17 -13.51
C PHE A 5 10.93 -4.93 -12.85
N CYS A 6 11.65 -4.45 -11.83
CA CYS A 6 11.28 -3.22 -11.15
C CYS A 6 11.39 -2.02 -12.10
N GLU A 7 10.38 -1.16 -12.10
CA GLU A 7 10.35 0.03 -12.95
C GLU A 7 11.36 1.09 -12.52
N TYR A 8 11.78 1.06 -11.26
CA TYR A 8 12.65 2.09 -10.72
C TYR A 8 14.13 1.72 -10.78
N CYS A 9 14.48 0.49 -10.43
CA CYS A 9 15.88 0.07 -10.37
C CYS A 9 16.22 -1.02 -11.37
N ASN A 10 15.22 -1.52 -12.10
CA ASN A 10 15.37 -2.55 -13.11
C ASN A 10 15.90 -3.90 -12.60
N ALA A 11 15.82 -4.12 -11.29
CA ALA A 11 16.17 -5.43 -10.72
C ALA A 11 15.03 -6.41 -10.94
N PRO A 12 15.29 -7.72 -11.04
CA PRO A 12 14.22 -8.69 -11.17
C PRO A 12 13.35 -8.73 -9.91
N LEU A 13 12.02 -8.81 -10.13
CA LEU A 13 11.07 -8.89 -9.03
C LEU A 13 10.91 -10.35 -8.58
N PRO A 14 10.78 -10.59 -7.27
CA PRO A 14 10.51 -11.94 -6.78
C PRO A 14 9.11 -12.40 -7.20
N ASP A 15 8.94 -13.72 -7.34
CA ASP A 15 7.63 -14.29 -7.66
C ASP A 15 6.72 -14.34 -6.45
N ASP A 16 7.29 -14.49 -5.26
CA ASP A 16 6.53 -14.58 -4.04
C ASP A 16 6.06 -13.22 -3.55
N GLU A 17 4.92 -13.22 -2.86
CA GLU A 17 4.35 -12.02 -2.28
C GLU A 17 4.60 -12.00 -0.78
N LYS A 18 4.73 -10.79 -0.25
CA LYS A 18 4.79 -10.54 1.19
C LYS A 18 3.54 -9.78 1.60
N LEU A 19 3.13 -9.93 2.84
CA LEU A 19 2.00 -9.16 3.37
C LEU A 19 2.54 -7.85 3.93
N VAL A 20 2.02 -6.75 3.44
CA VAL A 20 2.47 -5.41 3.84
C VAL A 20 1.30 -4.58 4.32
N THR A 21 1.62 -3.51 5.05
CA THR A 21 0.64 -2.53 5.49
C THR A 21 0.65 -1.37 4.53
N VAL A 22 -0.54 -0.96 4.07
CA VAL A 22 -0.68 0.10 3.07
C VAL A 22 -1.52 1.22 3.65
N TYR A 23 -1.03 2.44 3.51
CA TYR A 23 -1.77 3.64 3.88
C TYR A 23 -2.34 4.29 2.62
N ARG A 24 -3.61 4.73 2.72
CA ARG A 24 -4.25 5.47 1.63
C ARG A 24 -5.01 6.65 2.22
N HIS A 25 -4.97 7.76 1.50
CA HIS A 25 -5.72 8.96 1.85
C HIS A 25 -6.63 9.31 0.68
N ARG A 26 -7.93 9.35 0.93
CA ARG A 26 -8.93 9.65 -0.09
C ARG A 26 -10.01 10.55 0.49
N ARG A 27 -10.25 11.68 -0.15
CA ARG A 27 -11.36 12.60 0.21
C ARG A 27 -11.37 12.99 1.69
N GLY A 28 -10.19 13.29 2.24
CA GLY A 28 -10.06 13.66 3.64
C GLY A 28 -10.15 12.50 4.63
N ARG A 29 -10.29 11.28 4.14
CA ARG A 29 -10.35 10.08 4.98
C ARG A 29 -9.05 9.31 4.88
N HIS A 30 -8.63 8.75 6.00
CA HIS A 30 -7.38 7.99 6.09
C HIS A 30 -7.71 6.52 6.30
N PHE A 31 -7.02 5.65 5.55
CA PHE A 31 -7.23 4.21 5.60
C PHE A 31 -5.91 3.49 5.78
N ILE A 32 -5.91 2.50 6.65
CA ILE A 32 -4.76 1.61 6.83
C ILE A 32 -5.24 0.20 6.49
N PHE A 33 -4.61 -0.41 5.49
CA PHE A 33 -4.90 -1.78 5.08
C PHE A 33 -3.76 -2.67 5.55
N GLU A 34 -4.09 -3.69 6.32
CA GLU A 34 -3.11 -4.66 6.80
C GLU A 34 -3.18 -5.94 5.98
N HIS A 35 -2.07 -6.63 5.91
CA HIS A 35 -1.96 -7.94 5.25
C HIS A 35 -2.30 -7.86 3.76
N VAL A 36 -1.81 -6.83 3.10
CA VAL A 36 -1.99 -6.66 1.66
C VAL A 36 -0.86 -7.39 0.93
N PRO A 37 -1.18 -8.34 0.06
CA PRO A 37 -0.11 -9.06 -0.65
C PRO A 37 0.57 -8.15 -1.67
N ALA A 38 1.89 -8.17 -1.66
CA ALA A 38 2.69 -7.36 -2.58
C ALA A 38 3.99 -8.06 -2.91
N ARG A 39 4.45 -7.87 -4.15
CA ARG A 39 5.80 -8.27 -4.53
C ARG A 39 6.71 -7.09 -4.20
N VAL A 40 7.74 -7.33 -3.41
CA VAL A 40 8.62 -6.26 -2.93
C VAL A 40 9.97 -6.40 -3.59
N CYS A 41 10.41 -5.36 -4.29
CA CYS A 41 11.72 -5.35 -4.92
C CYS A 41 12.81 -5.44 -3.84
N LYS A 42 13.69 -6.44 -3.96
CA LYS A 42 14.74 -6.65 -2.97
C LYS A 42 15.84 -5.60 -3.04
N SER A 43 15.91 -4.90 -4.17
CA SER A 43 16.96 -3.91 -4.39
C SER A 43 16.58 -2.53 -3.87
N CYS A 44 15.37 -2.04 -4.20
CA CYS A 44 14.96 -0.69 -3.82
C CYS A 44 13.77 -0.64 -2.87
N GLY A 45 13.13 -1.79 -2.59
CA GLY A 45 12.00 -1.84 -1.67
C GLY A 45 10.66 -1.43 -2.26
N GLU A 46 10.59 -1.15 -3.55
CA GLU A 46 9.34 -0.77 -4.19
C GLU A 46 8.34 -1.92 -4.14
N ARG A 47 7.07 -1.61 -3.89
CA ARG A 47 6.02 -2.60 -3.72
C ARG A 47 5.10 -2.62 -4.93
N TYR A 48 4.76 -3.82 -5.39
CA TYR A 48 3.89 -4.03 -6.55
C TYR A 48 2.70 -4.87 -6.13
N PHE A 49 1.51 -4.31 -6.30
CA PHE A 49 0.25 -4.94 -5.91
C PHE A 49 -0.42 -5.55 -7.12
N SER A 50 -1.13 -6.68 -6.92
CA SER A 50 -1.95 -7.25 -7.98
C SER A 50 -3.16 -6.37 -8.24
N ALA A 51 -3.76 -6.50 -9.42
CA ALA A 51 -5.00 -5.78 -9.72
C ALA A 51 -6.11 -6.15 -8.74
N LYS A 52 -6.14 -7.42 -8.31
CA LYS A 52 -7.13 -7.86 -7.33
C LYS A 52 -6.97 -7.13 -6.00
N ALA A 53 -5.74 -7.00 -5.50
CA ALA A 53 -5.47 -6.30 -4.25
C ALA A 53 -5.85 -4.82 -4.34
N VAL A 54 -5.48 -4.17 -5.44
CA VAL A 54 -5.83 -2.76 -5.67
C VAL A 54 -7.34 -2.59 -5.70
N ASN A 55 -8.04 -3.46 -6.42
CA ASN A 55 -9.50 -3.38 -6.54
C ASN A 55 -10.20 -3.61 -5.20
N GLU A 56 -9.69 -4.50 -4.36
CA GLU A 56 -10.24 -4.74 -3.04
C GLU A 56 -10.08 -3.50 -2.14
N MET A 57 -8.91 -2.89 -2.16
CA MET A 57 -8.67 -1.67 -1.39
C MET A 57 -9.58 -0.53 -1.85
N GLU A 58 -9.70 -0.33 -3.16
CA GLU A 58 -10.56 0.72 -3.71
C GLU A 58 -12.03 0.49 -3.38
N ARG A 59 -12.47 -0.76 -3.37
CA ARG A 59 -13.84 -1.10 -3.00
C ARG A 59 -14.13 -0.70 -1.55
N GLU A 60 -13.22 -1.03 -0.63
CA GLU A 60 -13.38 -0.68 0.78
C GLU A 60 -13.43 0.83 0.99
N ILE A 61 -12.64 1.58 0.24
CA ILE A 61 -12.61 3.04 0.33
C ILE A 61 -13.95 3.64 -0.12
N LYS A 62 -14.60 3.02 -1.11
CA LYS A 62 -15.86 3.53 -1.65
C LYS A 62 -17.08 3.21 -0.79
N LEU A 63 -16.97 2.27 0.14
CA LEU A 63 -18.10 1.93 1.00
C LEU A 63 -18.43 3.10 1.92
N PRO A 64 -19.72 3.44 2.10
CA PRO A 64 -20.09 4.55 2.98
C PRO A 64 -19.78 4.26 4.44
N GLU A 65 -19.85 3.01 4.85
CA GLU A 65 -19.49 2.58 6.18
C GLU A 65 -18.57 1.39 6.07
N THR A 66 -17.38 1.53 6.63
CA THR A 66 -16.40 0.46 6.61
C THR A 66 -16.50 -0.30 7.92
N PRO A 67 -16.80 -1.62 7.91
CA PRO A 67 -16.81 -2.41 9.12
C PRO A 67 -15.38 -2.70 9.56
N ALA A 68 -14.66 -1.67 9.94
CA ALA A 68 -13.27 -1.76 10.27
C ALA A 68 -13.04 -1.40 11.72
N ASN A 69 -11.98 -1.93 12.29
CA ASN A 69 -11.52 -1.49 13.59
C ASN A 69 -10.94 -0.09 13.46
N LEU A 70 -11.29 0.78 14.39
CA LEU A 70 -10.76 2.13 14.41
C LEU A 70 -9.60 2.19 15.36
N ILE A 71 -8.53 2.85 14.94
CA ILE A 71 -7.37 3.10 15.79
C ILE A 71 -7.10 4.60 15.85
N SER A 72 -6.49 5.02 16.95
CA SER A 72 -6.07 6.41 17.08
C SER A 72 -4.61 6.52 16.66
N VAL A 73 -4.36 7.48 15.75
CA VAL A 73 -3.01 7.72 15.25
C VAL A 73 -2.67 9.18 15.46
N PRO A 74 -1.53 9.49 16.12
CA PRO A 74 -1.12 10.89 16.27
C PRO A 74 -0.89 11.53 14.90
N LEU A 75 -1.47 12.69 14.70
CA LEU A 75 -1.20 13.51 13.52
C LEU A 75 -0.28 14.63 13.97
N ILE A 76 0.94 14.60 13.49
CA ILE A 76 1.95 15.57 13.92
C ILE A 76 2.30 16.45 12.73
N GLU A 77 2.06 17.76 12.88
CA GLU A 77 2.47 18.71 11.89
C GLU A 77 3.85 19.25 12.26
N LEU A 78 4.78 19.14 11.34
CA LEU A 78 6.10 19.67 11.54
C LEU A 78 6.14 21.11 11.04
N GLN A 79 6.63 21.99 11.89
CA GLN A 79 6.81 23.38 11.50
C GLN A 79 8.14 23.51 10.76
N PRO A 80 8.15 24.20 9.61
CA PRO A 80 9.43 24.43 8.95
C PRO A 80 10.30 25.32 9.83
N ALA A 81 11.60 24.99 9.87
CA ALA A 81 12.56 25.80 10.59
C ALA A 81 12.59 27.19 9.96
N GLY A 82 12.10 28.13 10.69
CA GLY A 82 11.92 29.49 10.18
C GLY A 82 13.07 30.38 10.42
#